data_371ae25076fc0ecb1b889fefd98a1eb0
#
_entry.id   371ae25076fc0ecb1b889fefd98a1eb0
#
_cell.length_a   1.000
_cell.length_b   1.000
_cell.length_c   1.000
_cell.angle_alpha   90.00
_cell.angle_beta   90.00
_cell.angle_gamma   90.00
#
_symmetry.space_group_name_H-M   'P 1'
#
loop_
_entity.id
_entity.type
_entity.pdbx_description
1 polymer ?
#
loop_
_entity_poly.entity_id
_entity_poly.type
_entity_poly.pdbx_seq_one_letter_code
_entity_poly.pdbx_strand_id
1 'polypeptide(L)'
;MTCCAGHCAAAGFFDARIANRDLRRYHRRGPDSSTRMLLSGLRREMLDGLHLLDVGSGIGVIAAELAVDGLASATLVDASPAYLEAARRNVGSRYVSCPAQFILGDFASTAASLPEADIVTLDRVVCCYPNAETLLSAAAARSRRLLAFTHPPYRWHMRAGFALMNFFFGLARNPFRIFVHPPQQMAAVLEAAGFDLASHRESFFWSFRLYRRRSSA
;
A
#
# COMPACT_ATOMS: atom_id res chain seq x y z
N MET A 1 13.66 -19.89 8.55
CA MET A 1 12.83 -18.74 8.14
C MET A 1 12.27 -19.08 6.77
N THR A 2 11.04 -19.60 6.72
CA THR A 2 10.34 -19.95 5.46
C THR A 2 9.76 -18.64 4.90
N CYS A 3 10.46 -18.06 3.94
CA CYS A 3 9.95 -16.93 3.16
C CYS A 3 8.70 -17.42 2.39
N CYS A 4 7.53 -16.81 2.62
CA CYS A 4 6.36 -17.12 1.80
C CYS A 4 6.70 -16.82 0.34
N ALA A 5 6.61 -17.84 -0.54
CA ALA A 5 7.15 -17.82 -1.91
C ALA A 5 6.73 -16.62 -2.78
N GLY A 6 5.57 -16.00 -2.52
CA GLY A 6 5.10 -14.81 -3.24
C GLY A 6 5.83 -13.52 -2.88
N HIS A 7 6.41 -13.45 -1.69
CA HIS A 7 7.04 -12.23 -1.16
C HIS A 7 8.48 -12.05 -1.63
N CYS A 8 9.26 -13.14 -1.63
CA CYS A 8 10.60 -13.13 -2.21
C CYS A 8 10.57 -12.81 -3.71
N ALA A 9 9.46 -13.13 -4.39
CA ALA A 9 9.22 -12.81 -5.78
C ALA A 9 9.04 -11.29 -6.01
N ALA A 10 8.29 -10.61 -5.15
CA ALA A 10 8.10 -9.16 -5.24
C ALA A 10 9.42 -8.41 -4.98
N ALA A 11 10.18 -8.81 -3.94
CA ALA A 11 11.47 -8.19 -3.61
C ALA A 11 12.49 -8.31 -4.75
N GLY A 12 12.51 -9.45 -5.46
CA GLY A 12 13.38 -9.65 -6.63
C GLY A 12 12.94 -8.89 -7.88
N PHE A 13 11.63 -8.66 -8.04
CA PHE A 13 11.09 -7.92 -9.18
C PHE A 13 11.33 -6.40 -9.04
N PHE A 14 11.23 -5.85 -7.84
CA PHE A 14 11.38 -4.43 -7.55
C PHE A 14 12.84 -4.07 -7.19
N ASP A 15 13.71 -4.03 -8.20
CA ASP A 15 15.14 -3.76 -8.07
C ASP A 15 15.48 -2.25 -8.01
N ALA A 16 16.76 -1.94 -7.81
CA ALA A 16 17.26 -0.57 -7.73
C ALA A 16 17.04 0.24 -9.03
N ARG A 17 17.02 -0.42 -10.19
CA ARG A 17 16.78 0.24 -11.48
C ARG A 17 15.33 0.75 -11.55
N ILE A 18 14.38 -0.11 -11.13
CA ILE A 18 12.96 0.22 -11.10
C ILE A 18 12.70 1.30 -10.05
N ALA A 19 13.23 1.16 -8.84
CA ALA A 19 13.08 2.14 -7.77
C ALA A 19 13.60 3.54 -8.18
N ASN A 20 14.77 3.63 -8.79
CA ASN A 20 15.33 4.89 -9.28
C ASN A 20 14.53 5.49 -10.45
N ARG A 21 13.99 4.66 -11.36
CA ARG A 21 13.10 5.11 -12.43
C ARG A 21 11.83 5.73 -11.85
N ASP A 22 11.22 5.05 -10.88
CA ASP A 22 9.96 5.48 -10.25
C ASP A 22 10.18 6.77 -9.43
N LEU A 23 11.31 6.89 -8.74
CA LEU A 23 11.68 8.12 -8.02
C LEU A 23 11.85 9.30 -8.99
N ARG A 24 12.58 9.13 -10.10
CA ARG A 24 12.74 10.18 -11.13
C ARG A 24 11.40 10.55 -11.78
N ARG A 25 10.52 9.55 -12.01
CA ARG A 25 9.19 9.81 -12.55
C ARG A 25 8.34 10.62 -11.58
N TYR A 26 8.33 10.24 -10.29
CA TYR A 26 7.62 10.97 -9.25
C TYR A 26 8.11 12.41 -9.14
N HIS A 27 9.42 12.65 -9.11
CA HIS A 27 9.97 14.02 -9.05
C HIS A 27 9.60 14.90 -10.26
N ARG A 28 9.37 14.28 -11.42
CA ARG A 28 9.03 15.01 -12.66
C ARG A 28 7.53 15.19 -12.88
N ARG A 29 6.71 14.23 -12.45
CA ARG A 29 5.29 14.16 -12.83
C ARG A 29 4.33 14.10 -11.64
N GLY A 30 4.87 14.05 -10.41
CA GLY A 30 4.10 13.83 -9.20
C GLY A 30 3.59 12.40 -9.06
N PRO A 31 2.67 12.16 -8.10
CA PRO A 31 2.10 10.86 -7.82
C PRO A 31 1.36 10.24 -9.01
N ASP A 32 1.31 8.91 -9.06
CA ASP A 32 0.51 8.15 -10.02
C ASP A 32 -1.00 8.34 -9.82
N SER A 33 -1.78 7.87 -10.79
CA SER A 33 -3.25 8.00 -10.73
C SER A 33 -3.87 7.27 -9.54
N SER A 34 -3.38 6.07 -9.17
CA SER A 34 -3.81 5.36 -7.97
C SER A 34 -3.48 6.14 -6.70
N THR A 35 -2.21 6.54 -6.58
CA THR A 35 -1.71 7.30 -5.44
C THR A 35 -2.43 8.65 -5.30
N ARG A 36 -2.66 9.39 -6.40
CA ARG A 36 -3.46 10.63 -6.38
C ARG A 36 -4.89 10.40 -5.88
N MET A 37 -5.51 9.28 -6.29
CA MET A 37 -6.87 8.93 -5.85
C MET A 37 -6.89 8.65 -4.36
N LEU A 38 -5.91 7.90 -3.83
CA LEU A 38 -5.74 7.60 -2.42
C LEU A 38 -5.50 8.87 -1.61
N LEU A 39 -4.53 9.71 -2.00
CA LEU A 39 -4.23 10.98 -1.36
C LEU A 39 -5.44 11.92 -1.35
N SER A 40 -6.16 12.04 -2.48
CA SER A 40 -7.35 12.88 -2.55
C SER A 40 -8.49 12.39 -1.66
N GLY A 41 -8.55 11.09 -1.38
CA GLY A 41 -9.50 10.51 -0.42
C GLY A 41 -9.09 10.82 1.02
N LEU A 42 -7.83 10.59 1.36
CA LEU A 42 -7.30 10.85 2.70
C LEU A 42 -7.34 12.34 3.08
N ARG A 43 -7.03 13.24 2.15
CA ARG A 43 -7.06 14.70 2.38
C ARG A 43 -8.45 15.29 2.67
N ARG A 44 -9.50 14.47 2.62
CA ARG A 44 -10.85 14.85 3.12
C ARG A 44 -11.02 14.57 4.62
N GLU A 45 -10.10 13.82 5.20
CA GLU A 45 -10.02 13.55 6.62
C GLU A 45 -9.09 14.56 7.31
N MET A 46 -9.25 14.72 8.60
CA MET A 46 -8.30 15.52 9.41
C MET A 46 -7.07 14.67 9.68
N LEU A 47 -5.94 15.04 9.11
CA LEU A 47 -4.69 14.27 9.13
C LEU A 47 -3.65 14.84 10.11
N ASP A 48 -3.83 16.08 10.56
CA ASP A 48 -2.90 16.78 11.44
C ASP A 48 -2.66 16.00 12.75
N GLY A 49 -1.40 15.85 13.12
CA GLY A 49 -0.99 15.12 14.30
C GLY A 49 -1.13 13.60 14.24
N LEU A 50 -1.55 13.01 13.11
CA LEU A 50 -1.74 11.56 12.98
C LEU A 50 -0.46 10.82 12.60
N HIS A 51 -0.40 9.54 13.00
CA HIS A 51 0.65 8.61 12.64
C HIS A 51 0.25 7.75 11.43
N LEU A 52 1.13 7.66 10.44
CA LEU A 52 0.95 6.85 9.23
C LEU A 52 1.75 5.55 9.31
N LEU A 53 1.11 4.43 8.93
CA LEU A 53 1.77 3.18 8.55
C LEU A 53 1.52 2.93 7.06
N ASP A 54 2.58 3.06 6.25
CA ASP A 54 2.52 2.88 4.79
C ASP A 54 3.08 1.51 4.42
N VAL A 55 2.20 0.59 4.05
CA VAL A 55 2.50 -0.80 3.73
C VAL A 55 2.79 -0.95 2.24
N GLY A 56 3.93 -1.58 1.91
CA GLY A 56 4.43 -1.60 0.53
C GLY A 56 4.71 -0.19 0.03
N SER A 57 5.38 0.59 0.85
CA SER A 57 5.56 2.04 0.69
C SER A 57 6.26 2.45 -0.61
N GLY A 58 6.92 1.51 -1.29
CA GLY A 58 7.70 1.79 -2.48
C GLY A 58 8.73 2.88 -2.22
N ILE A 59 8.70 3.93 -3.03
CA ILE A 59 9.60 5.09 -2.89
C ILE A 59 9.08 6.13 -1.87
N GLY A 60 8.10 5.80 -1.02
CA GLY A 60 7.60 6.65 0.06
C GLY A 60 6.76 7.85 -0.41
N VAL A 61 6.02 7.72 -1.52
CA VAL A 61 5.25 8.83 -2.09
C VAL A 61 4.15 9.30 -1.13
N ILE A 62 3.40 8.36 -0.52
CA ILE A 62 2.29 8.70 0.37
C ILE A 62 2.80 9.46 1.59
N ALA A 63 3.84 8.96 2.26
CA ALA A 63 4.46 9.63 3.40
C ALA A 63 4.98 11.02 3.03
N ALA A 64 5.66 11.13 1.86
CA ALA A 64 6.18 12.39 1.36
C ALA A 64 5.09 13.43 1.06
N GLU A 65 3.97 13.01 0.48
CA GLU A 65 2.85 13.88 0.15
C GLU A 65 2.02 14.30 1.38
N LEU A 66 1.83 13.39 2.34
CA LEU A 66 1.03 13.68 3.54
C LEU A 66 1.82 14.38 4.65
N ALA A 67 3.15 14.38 4.60
CA ALA A 67 3.97 15.13 5.55
C ALA A 67 3.64 16.63 5.56
N VAL A 68 3.29 17.21 4.40
CA VAL A 68 2.85 18.62 4.30
C VAL A 68 1.43 18.84 4.84
N ASP A 69 0.67 17.78 5.02
CA ASP A 69 -0.69 17.82 5.57
C ASP A 69 -0.68 17.66 7.11
N GLY A 70 0.48 17.77 7.76
CA GLY A 70 0.63 17.80 9.21
C GLY A 70 0.78 16.47 9.92
N LEU A 71 1.20 15.39 9.24
CA LEU A 71 1.46 14.10 9.91
C LEU A 71 2.49 14.24 11.04
N ALA A 72 2.23 13.60 12.18
CA ALA A 72 3.17 13.53 13.31
C ALA A 72 4.36 12.61 13.02
N SER A 73 4.12 11.47 12.35
CA SER A 73 5.19 10.55 11.94
C SER A 73 4.71 9.57 10.87
N ALA A 74 5.66 8.90 10.21
CA ALA A 74 5.38 7.83 9.27
C ALA A 74 6.26 6.60 9.52
N THR A 75 5.66 5.40 9.45
CA THR A 75 6.36 4.12 9.40
C THR A 75 6.15 3.53 8.01
N LEU A 76 7.24 3.34 7.28
CA LEU A 76 7.24 2.80 5.92
C LEU A 76 7.74 1.36 5.95
N VAL A 77 6.93 0.44 5.45
CA VAL A 77 7.28 -1.00 5.38
C VAL A 77 7.31 -1.43 3.93
N ASP A 78 8.42 -2.02 3.49
CA ASP A 78 8.53 -2.58 2.14
C ASP A 78 9.41 -3.84 2.15
N ALA A 79 9.12 -4.78 1.27
CA ALA A 79 9.90 -6.00 1.11
C ALA A 79 11.17 -5.78 0.27
N SER A 80 11.25 -4.68 -0.49
CA SER A 80 12.39 -4.34 -1.33
C SER A 80 13.35 -3.37 -0.63
N PRO A 81 14.60 -3.79 -0.36
CA PRO A 81 15.61 -2.88 0.19
C PRO A 81 15.90 -1.69 -0.74
N ALA A 82 15.80 -1.90 -2.06
CA ALA A 82 16.03 -0.85 -3.04
C ALA A 82 14.94 0.24 -3.00
N TYR A 83 13.70 -0.16 -2.78
CA TYR A 83 12.60 0.79 -2.60
C TYR A 83 12.73 1.57 -1.30
N LEU A 84 13.07 0.92 -0.18
CA LEU A 84 13.28 1.61 1.09
C LEU A 84 14.44 2.59 1.03
N GLU A 85 15.51 2.27 0.31
CA GLU A 85 16.62 3.20 0.12
C GLU A 85 16.19 4.41 -0.72
N ALA A 86 15.38 4.20 -1.76
CA ALA A 86 14.79 5.29 -2.53
C ALA A 86 13.80 6.12 -1.68
N ALA A 87 13.01 5.48 -0.80
CA ALA A 87 12.11 6.15 0.12
C ALA A 87 12.87 7.04 1.14
N ARG A 88 13.98 6.56 1.71
CA ARG A 88 14.84 7.38 2.60
C ARG A 88 15.29 8.66 1.91
N ARG A 89 15.74 8.56 0.66
CA ARG A 89 16.16 9.73 -0.13
C ARG A 89 14.99 10.65 -0.45
N ASN A 90 13.81 10.09 -0.75
CA ASN A 90 12.63 10.87 -1.12
C ASN A 90 12.05 11.61 0.08
N VAL A 91 11.84 10.92 1.19
CA VAL A 91 11.23 11.46 2.41
C VAL A 91 12.22 12.38 3.14
N GLY A 92 13.49 11.94 3.29
CA GLY A 92 14.50 12.71 4.03
C GLY A 92 14.91 14.02 3.37
N SER A 93 14.87 14.12 2.05
CA SER A 93 15.25 15.33 1.32
C SER A 93 14.21 16.44 1.31
N ARG A 94 12.93 16.10 1.53
CA ARG A 94 11.82 17.04 1.42
C ARG A 94 11.18 17.44 2.74
N TYR A 95 11.30 16.60 3.78
CA TYR A 95 10.49 16.74 4.99
C TYR A 95 11.30 16.46 6.27
N VAL A 96 11.90 17.52 6.78
CA VAL A 96 12.65 17.49 8.06
C VAL A 96 11.70 17.41 9.27
N SER A 97 10.43 17.77 9.09
CA SER A 97 9.45 17.93 10.17
C SER A 97 8.64 16.67 10.50
N CYS A 98 8.63 15.65 9.64
CA CYS A 98 7.88 14.42 9.88
C CYS A 98 8.87 13.25 10.08
N PRO A 99 9.10 12.77 11.32
CA PRO A 99 9.97 11.63 11.58
C PRO A 99 9.48 10.38 10.83
N ALA A 100 10.39 9.72 10.12
CA ALA A 100 10.04 8.52 9.35
C ALA A 100 10.90 7.33 9.76
N GLN A 101 10.25 6.18 10.00
CA GLN A 101 10.90 4.88 10.20
C GLN A 101 10.78 4.03 8.94
N PHE A 102 11.82 3.25 8.63
CA PHE A 102 11.87 2.42 7.43
C PHE A 102 12.16 0.98 7.83
N ILE A 103 11.22 0.09 7.60
CA ILE A 103 11.26 -1.30 8.05
C ILE A 103 11.27 -2.22 6.82
N LEU A 104 12.35 -3.00 6.70
CA LEU A 104 12.46 -4.02 5.65
C LEU A 104 11.76 -5.29 6.10
N GLY A 105 10.79 -5.74 5.34
CA GLY A 105 10.10 -6.99 5.60
C GLY A 105 8.80 -7.16 4.85
N ASP A 106 8.32 -8.40 4.89
CA ASP A 106 6.96 -8.73 4.51
C ASP A 106 6.00 -8.27 5.59
N PHE A 107 5.09 -7.36 5.23
CA PHE A 107 4.14 -6.81 6.18
C PHE A 107 3.28 -7.88 6.84
N ALA A 108 2.74 -8.85 6.09
CA ALA A 108 1.86 -9.86 6.66
C ALA A 108 2.55 -10.71 7.74
N SER A 109 3.87 -10.91 7.63
CA SER A 109 4.66 -11.66 8.61
C SER A 109 5.18 -10.80 9.76
N THR A 110 5.37 -9.48 9.54
CA THR A 110 5.96 -8.56 10.52
C THR A 110 4.92 -7.70 11.23
N ALA A 111 3.68 -7.66 10.77
CA ALA A 111 2.65 -6.77 11.27
C ALA A 111 2.47 -6.81 12.80
N ALA A 112 2.56 -8.00 13.42
CA ALA A 112 2.39 -8.15 14.87
C ALA A 112 3.43 -7.37 15.69
N SER A 113 4.63 -7.15 15.16
CA SER A 113 5.71 -6.39 15.81
C SER A 113 5.70 -4.89 15.50
N LEU A 114 4.85 -4.45 14.55
CA LEU A 114 4.77 -3.05 14.17
C LEU A 114 3.88 -2.26 15.14
N PRO A 115 4.16 -0.97 15.35
CA PRO A 115 3.27 -0.11 16.12
C PRO A 115 1.92 0.04 15.42
N GLU A 116 0.87 0.27 16.18
CA GLU A 116 -0.39 0.74 15.64
C GLU A 116 -0.25 2.18 15.16
N ALA A 117 -0.98 2.51 14.10
CA ALA A 117 -1.01 3.85 13.52
C ALA A 117 -2.45 4.33 13.35
N ASP A 118 -2.64 5.64 13.28
CA ASP A 118 -3.97 6.22 13.05
C ASP A 118 -4.44 5.95 11.63
N ILE A 119 -3.51 5.94 10.67
CA ILE A 119 -3.75 5.72 9.25
C ILE A 119 -2.90 4.55 8.78
N VAL A 120 -3.51 3.57 8.14
CA VAL A 120 -2.81 2.51 7.41
C VAL A 120 -3.12 2.63 5.92
N THR A 121 -2.08 2.64 5.09
CA THR A 121 -2.21 2.73 3.63
C THR A 121 -1.59 1.52 2.93
N LEU A 122 -2.25 1.07 1.82
CA LEU A 122 -1.76 0.00 0.94
C LEU A 122 -2.02 0.39 -0.52
N ASP A 123 -1.13 1.20 -1.12
CA ASP A 123 -1.29 1.61 -2.51
C ASP A 123 -0.69 0.57 -3.46
N ARG A 124 -1.54 -0.11 -4.23
CA ARG A 124 -1.15 -1.17 -5.19
C ARG A 124 -0.49 -2.40 -4.56
N VAL A 125 -0.77 -2.66 -3.29
CA VAL A 125 -0.19 -3.77 -2.53
C VAL A 125 -1.10 -4.99 -2.52
N VAL A 126 -2.41 -4.78 -2.33
CA VAL A 126 -3.40 -5.87 -2.21
C VAL A 126 -3.36 -6.82 -3.40
N CYS A 127 -3.14 -6.31 -4.61
CA CYS A 127 -3.00 -7.11 -5.82
C CYS A 127 -1.70 -7.93 -5.92
N CYS A 128 -0.73 -7.68 -5.06
CA CYS A 128 0.54 -8.41 -5.02
C CYS A 128 0.49 -9.60 -4.05
N TYR A 129 -0.56 -9.69 -3.24
CA TYR A 129 -0.75 -10.77 -2.27
C TYR A 129 -1.75 -11.82 -2.77
N PRO A 130 -1.40 -13.11 -2.67
CA PRO A 130 -2.32 -14.19 -3.04
C PRO A 130 -3.53 -14.26 -2.11
N ASN A 131 -3.37 -13.89 -0.84
CA ASN A 131 -4.43 -13.85 0.17
C ASN A 131 -4.63 -12.43 0.69
N ALA A 132 -5.61 -11.72 0.10
CA ALA A 132 -5.97 -10.38 0.53
C ALA A 132 -6.57 -10.34 1.94
N GLU A 133 -7.23 -11.42 2.38
CA GLU A 133 -7.84 -11.52 3.71
C GLU A 133 -6.77 -11.42 4.79
N THR A 134 -5.71 -12.24 4.72
CA THR A 134 -4.59 -12.18 5.67
C THR A 134 -3.94 -10.81 5.72
N LEU A 135 -3.71 -10.20 4.55
CA LEU A 135 -3.11 -8.86 4.46
C LEU A 135 -3.99 -7.80 5.10
N LEU A 136 -5.28 -7.76 4.74
CA LEU A 136 -6.21 -6.75 5.22
C LEU A 136 -6.56 -6.93 6.70
N SER A 137 -6.64 -8.16 7.20
CA SER A 137 -6.79 -8.44 8.63
C SER A 137 -5.59 -7.92 9.44
N ALA A 138 -4.38 -8.15 8.94
CA ALA A 138 -3.16 -7.63 9.56
C ALA A 138 -3.12 -6.09 9.53
N ALA A 139 -3.54 -5.48 8.42
CA ALA A 139 -3.62 -4.02 8.29
C ALA A 139 -4.69 -3.42 9.21
N ALA A 140 -5.86 -4.05 9.32
CA ALA A 140 -6.92 -3.65 10.22
C ALA A 140 -6.49 -3.72 11.69
N ALA A 141 -5.74 -4.75 12.07
CA ALA A 141 -5.21 -4.89 13.43
C ALA A 141 -4.20 -3.79 13.81
N ARG A 142 -3.57 -3.13 12.83
CA ARG A 142 -2.61 -2.03 13.05
C ARG A 142 -3.21 -0.64 12.85
N SER A 143 -4.45 -0.54 12.34
CA SER A 143 -5.11 0.74 12.08
C SER A 143 -6.03 1.14 13.24
N ARG A 144 -5.82 2.32 13.81
CA ARG A 144 -6.67 2.88 14.87
C ARG A 144 -7.89 3.62 14.33
N ARG A 145 -7.78 4.28 13.17
CA ARG A 145 -8.83 5.17 12.65
C ARG A 145 -9.17 4.93 11.18
N LEU A 146 -8.18 5.01 10.30
CA LEU A 146 -8.36 5.01 8.86
C LEU A 146 -7.55 3.91 8.20
N LEU A 147 -8.17 3.14 7.32
CA LEU A 147 -7.51 2.17 6.46
C LEU A 147 -7.85 2.47 5.01
N ALA A 148 -6.85 2.80 4.21
CA ALA A 148 -7.01 3.18 2.81
C ALA A 148 -6.19 2.30 1.89
N PHE A 149 -6.79 1.80 0.81
CA PHE A 149 -6.04 1.01 -0.16
C PHE A 149 -6.54 1.19 -1.59
N THR A 150 -5.66 0.84 -2.53
CA THR A 150 -5.99 0.75 -3.95
C THR A 150 -5.81 -0.67 -4.46
N HIS A 151 -6.67 -1.07 -5.39
CA HIS A 151 -6.64 -2.38 -6.04
C HIS A 151 -7.19 -2.29 -7.48
N PRO A 152 -6.87 -3.23 -8.38
CA PRO A 152 -7.52 -3.31 -9.69
C PRO A 152 -9.03 -3.56 -9.54
N PRO A 153 -9.88 -2.92 -10.36
CA PRO A 153 -11.31 -3.20 -10.36
C PRO A 153 -11.62 -4.66 -10.67
N TYR A 154 -12.62 -5.24 -9.98
CA TYR A 154 -13.02 -6.64 -10.18
C TYR A 154 -13.91 -6.75 -11.43
N ARG A 155 -13.30 -6.58 -12.62
CA ARG A 155 -13.96 -6.65 -13.91
C ARG A 155 -13.38 -7.82 -14.71
N TRP A 156 -14.21 -8.44 -15.56
CA TRP A 156 -13.79 -9.62 -16.33
C TRP A 156 -12.55 -9.35 -17.20
N HIS A 157 -12.49 -8.19 -17.88
CA HIS A 157 -11.34 -7.83 -18.73
C HIS A 157 -10.05 -7.58 -17.93
N MET A 158 -10.15 -7.03 -16.70
CA MET A 158 -8.99 -6.88 -15.81
C MET A 158 -8.48 -8.26 -15.37
N ARG A 159 -9.40 -9.16 -15.00
CA ARG A 159 -9.05 -10.55 -14.64
C ARG A 159 -8.39 -11.28 -15.81
N ALA A 160 -8.96 -11.17 -17.01
CA ALA A 160 -8.38 -11.78 -18.21
C ALA A 160 -7.00 -11.19 -18.54
N GLY A 161 -6.85 -9.85 -18.49
CA GLY A 161 -5.59 -9.18 -18.75
C GLY A 161 -4.48 -9.58 -17.76
N PHE A 162 -4.78 -9.62 -16.46
CA PHE A 162 -3.81 -10.06 -15.46
C PHE A 162 -3.53 -11.57 -15.51
N ALA A 163 -4.51 -12.40 -15.87
CA ALA A 163 -4.27 -13.83 -16.12
C ALA A 163 -3.28 -14.02 -17.29
N LEU A 164 -3.47 -13.30 -18.38
CA LEU A 164 -2.55 -13.32 -19.51
C LEU A 164 -1.16 -12.80 -19.15
N MET A 165 -1.07 -11.72 -18.38
CA MET A 165 0.22 -11.20 -17.89
C MET A 165 0.93 -12.19 -16.96
N ASN A 166 0.19 -12.83 -16.04
CA ASN A 166 0.71 -13.87 -15.17
C ASN A 166 1.20 -15.11 -15.96
N PHE A 167 0.54 -15.45 -17.07
CA PHE A 167 0.99 -16.48 -17.97
C PHE A 167 2.37 -16.14 -18.58
N PHE A 168 2.55 -14.93 -19.10
CA PHE A 168 3.83 -14.47 -19.63
C PHE A 168 4.92 -14.38 -18.54
N PHE A 169 4.57 -13.96 -17.32
CA PHE A 169 5.50 -14.01 -16.19
C PHE A 169 5.96 -15.46 -15.92
N GLY A 170 5.03 -16.44 -15.99
CA GLY A 170 5.37 -17.84 -15.85
C GLY A 170 6.33 -18.35 -16.93
N LEU A 171 6.07 -17.98 -18.19
CA LEU A 171 6.93 -18.32 -19.32
C LEU A 171 8.33 -17.71 -19.18
N ALA A 172 8.41 -16.47 -18.68
CA ALA A 172 9.67 -15.79 -18.40
C ALA A 172 10.35 -16.26 -17.09
N ARG A 173 9.81 -17.31 -16.42
CA ARG A 173 10.26 -17.78 -15.10
C ARG A 173 10.29 -16.71 -14.01
N ASN A 174 9.49 -15.65 -14.20
CA ASN A 174 9.31 -14.63 -13.17
C ASN A 174 8.30 -15.14 -12.14
N PRO A 175 8.64 -15.21 -10.86
CA PRO A 175 7.75 -15.72 -9.81
C PRO A 175 6.68 -14.69 -9.40
N PHE A 176 6.79 -13.42 -9.77
CA PHE A 176 5.82 -12.38 -9.43
C PHE A 176 4.46 -12.66 -10.06
N ARG A 177 3.39 -12.44 -9.31
CA ARG A 177 2.00 -12.62 -9.76
C ARG A 177 1.14 -11.45 -9.32
N ILE A 178 0.14 -11.14 -10.14
CA ILE A 178 -0.87 -10.11 -9.85
C ILE A 178 -2.21 -10.79 -9.66
N PHE A 179 -2.92 -10.41 -8.60
CA PHE A 179 -4.21 -10.94 -8.21
C PHE A 179 -5.29 -9.88 -8.30
N VAL A 180 -6.51 -10.30 -8.64
CA VAL A 180 -7.70 -9.45 -8.64
C VAL A 180 -8.70 -10.05 -7.65
N HIS A 181 -8.84 -9.41 -6.51
CA HIS A 181 -9.66 -9.89 -5.41
C HIS A 181 -11.10 -9.38 -5.50
N PRO A 182 -12.12 -10.19 -5.14
CA PRO A 182 -13.50 -9.76 -5.07
C PRO A 182 -13.69 -8.68 -4.00
N PRO A 183 -14.27 -7.52 -4.34
CA PRO A 183 -14.45 -6.42 -3.39
C PRO A 183 -15.31 -6.79 -2.18
N GLN A 184 -16.26 -7.70 -2.34
CA GLN A 184 -17.12 -8.16 -1.26
C GLN A 184 -16.36 -8.93 -0.18
N GLN A 185 -15.37 -9.77 -0.58
CA GLN A 185 -14.53 -10.49 0.37
C GLN A 185 -13.65 -9.52 1.17
N MET A 186 -13.05 -8.54 0.50
CA MET A 186 -12.25 -7.51 1.18
C MET A 186 -13.09 -6.66 2.14
N ALA A 187 -14.32 -6.30 1.74
CA ALA A 187 -15.26 -5.58 2.59
C ALA A 187 -15.64 -6.40 3.83
N ALA A 188 -16.02 -7.67 3.67
CA ALA A 188 -16.40 -8.54 4.77
C ALA A 188 -15.29 -8.66 5.84
N VAL A 189 -14.02 -8.75 5.43
CA VAL A 189 -12.86 -8.78 6.34
C VAL A 189 -12.79 -7.52 7.18
N LEU A 190 -12.92 -6.35 6.56
CA LEU A 190 -12.78 -5.06 7.25
C LEU A 190 -14.01 -4.76 8.11
N GLU A 191 -15.21 -5.11 7.66
CA GLU A 191 -16.44 -4.99 8.44
C GLU A 191 -16.40 -5.87 9.71
N ALA A 192 -15.90 -7.11 9.58
CA ALA A 192 -15.68 -8.00 10.71
C ALA A 192 -14.61 -7.47 11.68
N ALA A 193 -13.62 -6.73 11.17
CA ALA A 193 -12.60 -6.05 11.98
C ALA A 193 -13.06 -4.71 12.59
N GLY A 194 -14.34 -4.33 12.41
CA GLY A 194 -14.91 -3.13 13.01
C GLY A 194 -14.73 -1.85 12.19
N PHE A 195 -14.60 -1.96 10.85
CA PHE A 195 -14.49 -0.83 9.95
C PHE A 195 -15.72 -0.69 9.06
N ASP A 196 -16.11 0.55 8.77
CA ASP A 196 -17.14 0.90 7.81
C ASP A 196 -16.52 1.59 6.59
N LEU A 197 -17.07 1.33 5.40
CA LEU A 197 -16.65 1.98 4.17
C LEU A 197 -17.04 3.46 4.20
N ALA A 198 -16.05 4.34 4.28
CA ALA A 198 -16.24 5.79 4.32
C ALA A 198 -16.22 6.43 2.93
N SER A 199 -15.41 5.92 2.01
CA SER A 199 -15.31 6.45 0.64
C SER A 199 -14.87 5.37 -0.34
N HIS A 200 -15.45 5.41 -1.54
CA HIS A 200 -15.06 4.56 -2.66
C HIS A 200 -15.00 5.39 -3.94
N ARG A 201 -13.95 5.17 -4.72
CA ARG A 201 -13.80 5.72 -6.07
C ARG A 201 -13.22 4.67 -6.99
N GLU A 202 -13.62 4.69 -8.23
CA GLU A 202 -13.13 3.76 -9.24
C GLU A 202 -12.79 4.50 -10.53
N SER A 203 -11.65 4.14 -11.11
CA SER A 203 -11.22 4.54 -12.44
C SER A 203 -11.20 3.31 -13.35
N PHE A 204 -10.74 3.46 -14.59
CA PHE A 204 -10.62 2.31 -15.49
C PHE A 204 -9.66 1.24 -14.96
N PHE A 205 -8.51 1.65 -14.36
CA PHE A 205 -7.46 0.72 -13.92
C PHE A 205 -7.40 0.53 -12.40
N TRP A 206 -7.93 1.45 -11.60
CA TRP A 206 -7.77 1.44 -10.15
C TRP A 206 -9.08 1.72 -9.44
N SER A 207 -9.30 0.99 -8.36
CA SER A 207 -10.33 1.22 -7.37
C SER A 207 -9.66 1.63 -6.06
N PHE A 208 -10.15 2.70 -5.45
CA PHE A 208 -9.75 3.21 -4.15
C PHE A 208 -10.85 2.95 -3.14
N ARG A 209 -10.48 2.54 -1.94
CA ARG A 209 -11.38 2.37 -0.80
C ARG A 209 -10.75 2.97 0.44
N LEU A 210 -11.55 3.73 1.18
CA LEU A 210 -11.24 4.26 2.50
C LEU A 210 -12.24 3.72 3.49
N TYR A 211 -11.74 3.10 4.54
CA TYR A 211 -12.53 2.58 5.64
C TYR A 211 -12.20 3.36 6.92
N ARG A 212 -13.22 3.58 7.74
CA ARG A 212 -13.09 4.21 9.05
C ARG A 212 -13.46 3.21 10.13
N ARG A 213 -12.64 3.15 11.20
CA ARG A 213 -12.96 2.32 12.35
C ARG A 213 -14.21 2.84 13.04
N ARG A 214 -15.13 1.95 13.39
CA ARG A 214 -16.31 2.27 14.20
C ARG A 214 -15.85 2.77 15.55
N SER A 215 -16.42 3.88 16.01
CA SER A 215 -16.25 4.34 17.39
C SER A 215 -16.85 3.28 18.32
N SER A 216 -16.09 2.82 19.31
CA SER A 216 -16.67 2.06 20.42
C SER A 216 -17.67 2.97 21.11
N ALA A 217 -18.95 2.59 21.13
CA ALA A 217 -19.98 3.31 21.88
C ALA A 217 -19.71 3.23 23.38
#